data_61b31c2c4b0613aad36f25cbaf587255
#
_entry.id   61b31c2c4b0613aad36f25cbaf587255
#
_cell.length_a   1.000
_cell.length_b   1.000
_cell.length_c   1.000
_cell.angle_alpha   90.00
_cell.angle_beta   90.00
_cell.angle_gamma   90.00
#
_symmetry.space_group_name_H-M   'P 1'
#
loop_
_entity.id
_entity.type
_entity.pdbx_description
1 polymer ?
#
loop_
_entity_poly.entity_id
_entity_poly.type
_entity_poly.pdbx_seq_one_letter_code
_entity_poly.pdbx_strand_id
1 'polypeptide(L)'
;MERLLYAQNLTAVTAACMLLRRDVWEKMNGLDTDWAVAFNDVDLCMRIRQAGYLIVWTPFAELYHYEFRSRGIEDTPEKQARFRSEVLRFRQRWKKELETGDPYYNPNLTLDRLDFSAVPVLRQHDAR
;
A
#
# COMPACT_ATOMS: atom_id res chain seq x y z
N MET A 1 5.45 -16.63 11.19
CA MET A 1 5.18 -15.27 10.67
C MET A 1 6.37 -14.35 10.99
N GLU A 2 7.52 -14.61 10.36
CA GLU A 2 8.81 -13.98 10.71
C GLU A 2 8.97 -12.53 10.19
N ARG A 3 8.16 -12.12 9.20
CA ARG A 3 8.28 -10.78 8.59
C ARG A 3 8.01 -9.61 9.55
N LEU A 4 7.40 -9.87 10.69
CA LEU A 4 7.08 -8.86 11.69
C LEU A 4 8.12 -8.76 12.82
N LEU A 5 9.26 -9.42 12.71
CA LEU A 5 10.27 -9.47 13.75
C LEU A 5 11.44 -8.49 13.55
N TYR A 6 11.57 -7.88 12.38
CA TYR A 6 12.67 -6.98 12.06
C TYR A 6 12.25 -5.84 11.13
N ALA A 7 13.00 -4.76 11.17
CA ALA A 7 12.77 -3.63 10.27
C ALA A 7 13.01 -4.03 8.81
N GLN A 8 12.15 -3.56 7.92
CA GLN A 8 12.20 -3.91 6.50
C GLN A 8 11.69 -2.76 5.61
N ASN A 9 12.13 -2.75 4.37
CA ASN A 9 11.60 -1.84 3.37
C ASN A 9 10.26 -2.34 2.85
N LEU A 10 9.32 -1.44 2.66
CA LEU A 10 8.01 -1.71 2.05
C LEU A 10 7.73 -0.70 0.94
N THR A 11 6.79 -1.03 0.09
CA THR A 11 6.32 -0.10 -0.97
C THR A 11 5.49 1.03 -0.38
N ALA A 12 4.66 0.72 0.60
CA ALA A 12 3.85 1.71 1.32
C ALA A 12 3.53 1.23 2.74
N VAL A 13 3.19 2.17 3.60
CA VAL A 13 2.67 1.94 4.95
C VAL A 13 1.45 2.82 5.16
N THR A 14 0.57 2.42 6.08
CA THR A 14 -0.58 3.25 6.46
C THR A 14 -0.15 4.49 7.24
N ALA A 15 -0.83 5.61 7.05
CA ALA A 15 -0.64 6.83 7.82
C ALA A 15 -1.22 6.76 9.25
N ALA A 16 -1.83 5.64 9.66
CA ALA A 16 -2.30 5.45 11.04
C ALA A 16 -1.17 5.65 12.07
N CYS A 17 0.07 5.28 11.71
CA CYS A 17 1.28 5.64 12.45
C CYS A 17 2.45 5.77 11.45
N MET A 18 2.73 6.99 11.01
CA MET A 18 3.79 7.30 10.07
C MET A 18 4.67 8.42 10.62
N LEU A 19 5.96 8.17 10.75
CA LEU A 19 6.96 9.19 11.03
C LEU A 19 7.64 9.59 9.72
N LEU A 20 7.69 10.88 9.44
CA LEU A 20 8.26 11.42 8.22
C LEU A 20 9.14 12.62 8.53
N ARG A 21 10.29 12.72 7.87
CA ARG A 21 11.15 13.90 7.96
C ARG A 21 10.41 15.12 7.38
N ARG A 22 10.54 16.26 8.05
CA ARG A 22 9.90 17.51 7.65
C ARG A 22 10.29 17.95 6.23
N ASP A 23 11.58 17.90 5.92
CA ASP A 23 12.09 18.30 4.59
C ASP A 23 11.54 17.42 3.47
N VAL A 24 11.33 16.11 3.73
CA VAL A 24 10.70 15.19 2.78
C VAL A 24 9.21 15.50 2.63
N TRP A 25 8.51 15.77 3.74
CA TRP A 25 7.11 16.18 3.72
C TRP A 25 6.90 17.46 2.88
N GLU A 26 7.71 18.46 3.10
CA GLU A 26 7.67 19.73 2.37
C GLU A 26 8.00 19.53 0.89
N LYS A 27 9.04 18.73 0.58
CA LYS A 27 9.40 18.36 -0.80
C LYS A 27 8.27 17.63 -1.53
N MET A 28 7.50 16.77 -0.84
CA MET A 28 6.36 16.07 -1.40
C MET A 28 5.09 16.94 -1.47
N ASN A 29 5.09 18.14 -0.91
CA ASN A 29 3.92 19.00 -0.74
C ASN A 29 2.79 18.31 0.06
N GLY A 30 3.16 17.48 1.03
CA GLY A 30 2.23 16.77 1.92
C GLY A 30 1.38 15.71 1.23
N LEU A 31 0.18 15.47 1.78
CA LEU A 31 -0.83 14.61 1.18
C LEU A 31 -1.48 15.32 -0.02
N ASP A 32 -1.77 14.55 -1.06
CA ASP A 32 -2.48 15.06 -2.22
C ASP A 32 -3.99 15.13 -1.93
N THR A 33 -4.57 16.32 -2.04
CA THR A 33 -5.98 16.59 -1.74
C THR A 33 -6.96 15.96 -2.74
N ASP A 34 -6.47 15.47 -3.88
CA ASP A 34 -7.27 14.72 -4.83
C ASP A 34 -7.74 13.36 -4.28
N TRP A 35 -7.10 12.90 -3.20
CA TRP A 35 -7.48 11.69 -2.46
C TRP A 35 -8.35 12.06 -1.26
N ALA A 36 -9.64 11.93 -1.38
CA ALA A 36 -10.56 12.33 -0.31
C ALA A 36 -10.45 11.40 0.92
N VAL A 37 -10.30 10.10 0.71
CA VAL A 37 -10.26 9.10 1.80
C VAL A 37 -9.24 7.99 1.56
N ALA A 38 -9.32 7.27 0.44
CA ALA A 38 -8.46 6.14 0.15
C ALA A 38 -7.18 6.56 -0.58
N PHE A 39 -6.12 5.79 -0.40
CA PHE A 39 -4.85 5.88 -1.11
C PHE A 39 -3.99 7.15 -0.87
N ASN A 40 -4.40 8.08 -0.02
CA ASN A 40 -3.62 9.29 0.25
C ASN A 40 -2.24 8.97 0.87
N ASP A 41 -2.17 8.01 1.77
CA ASP A 41 -0.95 7.51 2.37
C ASP A 41 -0.12 6.67 1.39
N VAL A 42 -0.76 5.80 0.63
CA VAL A 42 -0.09 4.97 -0.39
C VAL A 42 0.49 5.86 -1.49
N ASP A 43 -0.26 6.86 -1.97
CA ASP A 43 0.21 7.83 -2.94
C ASP A 43 1.42 8.63 -2.43
N LEU A 44 1.36 9.09 -1.18
CA LEU A 44 2.50 9.77 -0.55
C LEU A 44 3.74 8.87 -0.51
N CYS A 45 3.59 7.61 -0.09
CA CYS A 45 4.68 6.64 -0.07
C CYS A 45 5.27 6.41 -1.48
N MET A 46 4.43 6.30 -2.50
CA MET A 46 4.86 6.13 -3.89
C MET A 46 5.66 7.34 -4.37
N ARG A 47 5.21 8.58 -4.09
CA ARG A 47 5.94 9.81 -4.43
C ARG A 47 7.28 9.91 -3.69
N ILE A 48 7.32 9.55 -2.42
CA ILE A 48 8.55 9.50 -1.61
C ILE A 48 9.56 8.53 -2.24
N ARG A 49 9.10 7.35 -2.65
CA ARG A 49 9.96 6.36 -3.32
C ARG A 49 10.45 6.83 -4.69
N GLN A 50 9.60 7.45 -5.51
CA GLN A 50 10.04 8.06 -6.78
C GLN A 50 11.11 9.14 -6.58
N ALA A 51 11.10 9.83 -5.44
CA ALA A 51 12.13 10.80 -5.07
C ALA A 51 13.43 10.17 -4.54
N GLY A 52 13.53 8.83 -4.52
CA GLY A 52 14.73 8.08 -4.13
C GLY A 52 14.84 7.77 -2.64
N TYR A 53 13.79 8.00 -1.84
CA TYR A 53 13.76 7.63 -0.42
C TYR A 53 13.20 6.22 -0.22
N LEU A 54 13.46 5.66 0.97
CA LEU A 54 12.96 4.36 1.40
C LEU A 54 11.76 4.55 2.34
N ILE A 55 10.83 3.62 2.28
CA ILE A 55 9.77 3.45 3.27
C ILE A 55 10.17 2.29 4.16
N VAL A 56 10.43 2.57 5.42
CA VAL A 56 10.91 1.57 6.40
C VAL A 56 9.81 1.27 7.40
N TRP A 57 9.40 0.03 7.47
CA TRP A 57 8.55 -0.46 8.55
C TRP A 57 9.42 -1.00 9.68
N THR A 58 9.04 -0.75 10.94
CA THR A 58 9.74 -1.23 12.14
C THR A 58 8.78 -1.89 13.12
N PRO A 59 9.13 -3.06 13.69
CA PRO A 59 8.33 -3.72 14.72
C PRO A 59 8.47 -3.08 16.11
N PHE A 60 9.41 -2.14 16.29
CA PHE A 60 9.72 -1.57 17.60
C PHE A 60 8.81 -0.39 17.99
N ALA A 61 7.93 0.05 17.07
CA ALA A 61 6.90 1.04 17.34
C ALA A 61 5.54 0.33 17.37
N GLU A 62 5.11 -0.05 18.57
CA GLU A 62 3.85 -0.75 18.78
C GLU A 62 2.77 0.22 19.26
N LEU A 63 1.62 0.21 18.58
CA LEU A 63 0.49 1.09 18.84
C LEU A 63 -0.82 0.34 18.62
N TYR A 64 -1.86 0.77 19.35
CA TYR A 64 -3.22 0.29 19.13
C TYR A 64 -3.92 1.15 18.09
N HIS A 65 -4.35 0.55 16.97
CA HIS A 65 -5.16 1.20 15.96
C HIS A 65 -6.62 0.79 16.09
N TYR A 66 -7.43 1.71 16.62
CA TYR A 66 -8.88 1.49 16.76
C TYR A 66 -9.57 1.85 15.44
N GLU A 67 -9.59 0.91 14.51
CA GLU A 67 -10.22 1.08 13.20
C GLU A 67 -11.69 1.47 13.30
N PHE A 68 -12.20 2.16 12.30
CA PHE A 68 -13.60 2.56 12.13
C PHE A 68 -14.18 3.54 13.16
N ARG A 69 -13.46 3.93 14.22
CA ARG A 69 -13.99 4.82 15.26
C ARG A 69 -14.32 6.24 14.76
N SER A 70 -13.55 6.76 13.82
CA SER A 70 -13.71 8.14 13.31
C SER A 70 -14.49 8.24 12.02
N ARG A 71 -14.42 7.23 11.14
CA ARG A 71 -15.03 7.28 9.79
C ARG A 71 -16.21 6.33 9.62
N GLY A 72 -16.35 5.34 10.49
CA GLY A 72 -17.29 4.24 10.30
C GLY A 72 -16.89 3.30 9.16
N ILE A 73 -17.80 2.42 8.77
CA ILE A 73 -17.59 1.44 7.70
C ILE A 73 -17.93 2.06 6.34
N GLU A 74 -17.26 1.62 5.27
CA GLU A 74 -17.54 2.03 3.88
C GLU A 74 -18.72 1.24 3.30
N ASP A 75 -19.90 1.38 3.92
CA ASP A 75 -21.10 0.55 3.70
C ASP A 75 -22.20 1.23 2.87
N THR A 76 -22.14 2.55 2.65
CA THR A 76 -23.14 3.24 1.85
C THR A 76 -22.80 3.24 0.35
N PRO A 77 -23.81 3.27 -0.55
CA PRO A 77 -23.60 3.32 -2.00
C PRO A 77 -22.69 4.49 -2.44
N GLU A 78 -22.83 5.66 -1.81
CA GLU A 78 -22.04 6.85 -2.11
C GLU A 78 -20.57 6.65 -1.73
N LYS A 79 -20.31 6.09 -0.56
CA LYS A 79 -18.94 5.78 -0.10
C LYS A 79 -18.28 4.74 -1.02
N GLN A 80 -19.02 3.71 -1.41
CA GLN A 80 -18.55 2.69 -2.34
C GLN A 80 -18.29 3.27 -3.74
N ALA A 81 -19.14 4.17 -4.24
CA ALA A 81 -18.93 4.84 -5.52
C ALA A 81 -17.67 5.72 -5.49
N ARG A 82 -17.48 6.49 -4.42
CA ARG A 82 -16.24 7.26 -4.18
C ARG A 82 -15.03 6.35 -4.18
N PHE A 83 -15.03 5.28 -3.38
CA PHE A 83 -13.91 4.35 -3.30
C PHE A 83 -13.57 3.75 -4.67
N ARG A 84 -14.57 3.32 -5.45
CA ARG A 84 -14.34 2.83 -6.83
C ARG A 84 -13.69 3.88 -7.73
N SER A 85 -14.09 5.15 -7.62
CA SER A 85 -13.49 6.24 -8.40
C SER A 85 -12.02 6.48 -8.00
N GLU A 86 -11.73 6.43 -6.69
CA GLU A 86 -10.36 6.55 -6.17
C GLU A 86 -9.48 5.38 -6.62
N VAL A 87 -9.99 4.14 -6.62
CA VAL A 87 -9.28 2.96 -7.17
C VAL A 87 -8.91 3.16 -8.64
N LEU A 88 -9.84 3.62 -9.47
CA LEU A 88 -9.58 3.84 -10.90
C LEU A 88 -8.52 4.93 -11.11
N ARG A 89 -8.64 6.04 -10.38
CA ARG A 89 -7.66 7.14 -10.43
C ARG A 89 -6.28 6.67 -9.97
N PHE A 90 -6.20 5.90 -8.89
CA PHE A 90 -4.96 5.37 -8.37
C PHE A 90 -4.28 4.45 -9.40
N ARG A 91 -5.03 3.53 -9.99
CA ARG A 91 -4.53 2.63 -11.03
C ARG A 91 -4.04 3.37 -12.27
N GLN A 92 -4.70 4.46 -12.65
CA GLN A 92 -4.29 5.28 -13.78
C GLN A 92 -2.99 6.05 -13.47
N ARG A 93 -2.92 6.68 -12.30
CA ARG A 93 -1.75 7.47 -11.87
C ARG A 93 -0.50 6.61 -11.71
N TRP A 94 -0.64 5.45 -11.10
CA TRP A 94 0.46 4.55 -10.74
C TRP A 94 0.58 3.31 -11.64
N LYS A 95 0.04 3.41 -12.87
CA LYS A 95 -0.05 2.29 -13.81
C LYS A 95 1.29 1.60 -14.01
N LYS A 96 2.34 2.35 -14.28
CA LYS A 96 3.69 1.84 -14.54
C LYS A 96 4.26 1.07 -13.35
N GLU A 97 4.13 1.64 -12.17
CA GLU A 97 4.62 1.04 -10.92
C GLU A 97 3.84 -0.24 -10.59
N LEU A 98 2.54 -0.22 -10.79
CA LEU A 98 1.69 -1.40 -10.55
C LEU A 98 1.98 -2.53 -11.55
N GLU A 99 2.27 -2.20 -12.82
CA GLU A 99 2.67 -3.19 -13.84
C GLU A 99 4.06 -3.76 -13.58
N THR A 100 4.97 -2.97 -13.02
CA THR A 100 6.32 -3.43 -12.65
C THR A 100 6.29 -4.38 -11.45
N GLY A 101 5.28 -4.27 -10.60
CA GLY A 101 5.13 -5.04 -9.38
C GLY A 101 5.84 -4.43 -8.18
N ASP A 102 5.61 -5.04 -7.01
CA ASP A 102 6.19 -4.59 -5.74
C ASP A 102 7.60 -5.19 -5.56
N PRO A 103 8.66 -4.36 -5.51
CA PRO A 103 10.04 -4.86 -5.37
C PRO A 103 10.32 -5.48 -4.00
N TYR A 104 9.45 -5.28 -3.00
CA TYR A 104 9.58 -5.82 -1.65
C TYR A 104 8.63 -7.00 -1.39
N TYR A 105 7.86 -7.42 -2.39
CA TYR A 105 6.98 -8.58 -2.32
C TYR A 105 7.48 -9.70 -3.24
N ASN A 106 7.55 -10.92 -2.70
CA ASN A 106 8.00 -12.05 -3.50
C ASN A 106 6.95 -12.40 -4.58
N PRO A 107 7.28 -12.37 -5.87
CA PRO A 107 6.33 -12.61 -6.96
C PRO A 107 5.77 -14.05 -7.00
N ASN A 108 6.39 -14.98 -6.28
CA ASN A 108 5.90 -16.35 -6.15
C ASN A 108 4.82 -16.51 -5.07
N LEU A 109 4.48 -15.46 -4.34
CA LEU A 109 3.43 -15.47 -3.34
C LEU A 109 2.14 -14.88 -3.91
N THR A 110 0.99 -15.45 -3.54
CA THR A 110 -0.30 -14.95 -3.99
C THR A 110 -0.66 -13.61 -3.34
N LEU A 111 -1.33 -12.76 -4.13
CA LEU A 111 -1.98 -11.53 -3.63
C LEU A 111 -3.47 -11.77 -3.28
N ASP A 112 -4.01 -12.95 -3.59
CA ASP A 112 -5.43 -13.27 -3.38
C ASP A 112 -5.74 -13.69 -1.95
N ARG A 113 -4.71 -14.00 -1.16
CA ARG A 113 -4.84 -14.47 0.22
C ARG A 113 -3.83 -13.77 1.13
N LEU A 114 -4.22 -13.58 2.39
CA LEU A 114 -3.40 -12.88 3.39
C LEU A 114 -2.38 -13.78 4.11
N ASP A 115 -2.31 -15.06 3.73
CA ASP A 115 -1.47 -16.07 4.38
C ASP A 115 -0.07 -16.20 3.76
N PHE A 116 0.26 -15.39 2.75
CA PHE A 116 1.51 -15.45 2.00
C PHE A 116 1.77 -16.83 1.37
N SER A 117 0.74 -17.55 1.00
CA SER A 117 0.89 -18.84 0.33
C SER A 117 1.49 -18.67 -1.07
N ALA A 118 2.20 -19.69 -1.52
CA ALA A 118 2.78 -19.70 -2.86
C ALA A 118 1.68 -19.72 -3.93
N VAL A 119 1.93 -19.04 -5.05
CA VAL A 119 1.10 -19.19 -6.25
C VAL A 119 1.25 -20.64 -6.73
N PRO A 120 0.14 -21.36 -6.97
CA PRO A 120 0.21 -22.69 -7.54
C PRO A 120 0.94 -22.64 -8.90
N VAL A 121 2.05 -23.37 -9.01
CA VAL A 121 2.70 -23.57 -10.30
C VAL A 121 1.75 -24.41 -11.13
N LEU A 122 1.03 -23.80 -12.08
CA LEU A 122 0.35 -24.54 -13.12
C LEU A 122 1.43 -25.29 -13.89
N ARG A 123 1.62 -26.59 -13.58
CA ARG A 123 2.43 -27.45 -14.42
C ARG A 123 1.78 -27.45 -15.79
N GLN A 124 2.47 -26.87 -16.77
CA GLN A 124 2.17 -27.11 -18.16
C GLN A 124 2.48 -28.60 -18.41
N HIS A 125 1.51 -29.45 -18.10
CA HIS A 125 1.53 -30.83 -18.55
C HIS A 125 0.43 -31.01 -19.57
N ASP A 126 0.89 -31.44 -20.75
CA ASP A 126 0.22 -32.15 -21.82
C ASP A 126 -0.55 -31.31 -22.87
N ALA A 127 0.26 -30.70 -23.75
CA ALA A 127 -0.08 -30.77 -25.16
C ALA A 127 0.83 -31.86 -25.81
N ARG A 128 0.39 -33.11 -25.79
CA ARG A 128 0.83 -34.14 -26.73
C ARG A 128 -0.37 -34.54 -27.58
#